data_21314841967565510f92fbf1469a2263
#
_entry.id   21314841967565510f92fbf1469a2263
#
_cell.length_a   1.000
_cell.length_b   1.000
_cell.length_c   1.000
_cell.angle_alpha   90.00
_cell.angle_beta   90.00
_cell.angle_gamma   90.00
#
_symmetry.space_group_name_H-M   'P 1'
#
loop_
_entity.id
_entity.type
_entity.pdbx_description
1 polymer ?
#
loop_
_entity_poly.entity_id
_entity_poly.type
_entity_poly.pdbx_seq_one_letter_code
_entity_poly.pdbx_strand_id
1 'polypeptide(L)'
;QNNIEIEKKEISSKIIKKPVNKIVEVRNRQVISRGGTITRYGGKWTYSESELDLLCAITAQEACSSYNAALAVITCAANRAESKRWRRNGTDPLRQYMAKGQFCYSIDNHWRRRLNGNYPSYVKQAVIDALNGKRNHNYLSFRSAGYATGVNIGGNIYFNAM
;
A
#
# COMPACT_ATOMS: atom_id res chain seq x y z
N GLN A 1 -17.17 12.88 -36.95
CA GLN A 1 -17.09 12.38 -36.79
C GLN A 1 -16.67 12.06 -36.95
N ASN A 2 -16.38 12.67 -36.91
CA ASN A 2 -16.05 12.11 -36.73
C ASN A 2 -15.54 11.68 -36.66
N ASN A 3 -15.26 12.04 -36.42
CA ASN A 3 -14.94 11.35 -36.10
C ASN A 3 -14.52 10.83 -35.98
N ILE A 4 -14.41 11.14 -35.87
CA ILE A 4 -14.23 10.44 -35.46
C ILE A 4 -13.97 9.72 -35.28
N GLU A 5 -13.85 10.03 -35.04
CA GLU A 5 -13.74 9.24 -34.66
C GLU A 5 -13.37 8.51 -34.42
N ILE A 6 -13.29 8.85 -34.52
CA ILE A 6 -13.17 8.09 -34.07
C ILE A 6 -12.87 7.31 -33.80
N GLU A 7 -12.77 7.56 -33.48
CA GLU A 7 -12.73 6.78 -33.00
C GLU A 7 -12.48 5.96 -32.66
N LYS A 8 -12.46 6.07 -32.68
CA LYS A 8 -12.49 5.32 -32.16
C LYS A 8 -12.26 4.59 -31.90
N LYS A 9 -12.20 4.82 -31.76
CA LYS A 9 -12.20 4.22 -31.21
C LYS A 9 -11.93 3.64 -30.74
N GLU A 10 -11.91 3.97 -30.35
CA GLU A 10 -11.85 3.49 -29.62
C GLU A 10 -11.61 2.84 -29.09
N ILE A 11 -11.64 2.97 -29.05
CA ILE A 11 -11.61 2.49 -28.33
C ILE A 11 -11.42 2.15 -27.83
N SER A 12 -11.53 2.32 -27.63
CA SER A 12 -11.42 2.19 -26.87
C SER A 12 -11.36 2.21 -26.45
N SER A 13 -11.48 2.47 -26.30
CA SER A 13 -11.51 2.62 -25.64
C SER A 13 -11.49 2.83 -25.29
N LYS A 14 -11.67 3.07 -25.22
CA LYS A 14 -11.79 3.38 -24.74
C LYS A 14 -11.69 3.86 -24.35
N ILE A 15 -11.66 4.09 -24.16
CA ILE A 15 -11.71 4.54 -23.70
C ILE A 15 -11.65 5.07 -23.53
N ILE A 16 -11.71 5.47 -23.43
CA ILE A 16 -11.74 6.07 -23.25
C ILE A 16 -11.77 6.81 -23.21
N LYS A 17 -11.70 7.50 -23.02
CA LYS A 17 -11.73 8.19 -22.86
C LYS A 17 -11.88 8.98 -22.58
N LYS A 18 -11.73 9.55 -21.89
CA LYS A 18 -11.77 10.41 -21.44
C LYS A 18 -11.18 11.32 -20.97
N PRO A 19 -11.15 12.04 -20.34
CA PRO A 19 -10.11 12.94 -20.36
C PRO A 19 -9.69 13.49 -19.08
N VAL A 20 -9.76 13.47 -18.21
CA VAL A 20 -9.60 14.15 -17.06
C VAL A 20 -8.61 13.62 -16.06
N ASN A 21 -8.09 14.19 -15.08
CA ASN A 21 -7.21 13.70 -14.03
C ASN A 21 -6.09 12.80 -14.47
N LYS A 22 -5.45 13.17 -15.51
CA LYS A 22 -4.37 12.38 -16.08
C LYS A 22 -3.18 12.24 -15.15
N ILE A 23 -3.00 13.20 -14.26
CA ILE A 23 -1.91 13.14 -13.29
C ILE A 23 -2.04 11.94 -12.39
N VAL A 24 -3.27 11.63 -11.96
CA VAL A 24 -3.52 10.47 -11.11
C VAL A 24 -3.28 9.18 -11.88
N GLU A 25 -3.68 9.14 -13.14
CA GLU A 25 -3.51 7.96 -13.97
C GLU A 25 -2.04 7.64 -14.24
N VAL A 26 -1.19 8.66 -14.33
CA VAL A 26 0.23 8.47 -14.56
C VAL A 26 0.89 7.70 -13.43
N ARG A 27 0.40 7.83 -12.22
CA ARG A 27 1.01 7.19 -11.07
C ARG A 27 0.75 5.70 -11.00
N ASN A 28 -0.38 5.25 -11.54
CA ASN A 28 -0.77 3.85 -11.45
C ASN A 28 -0.94 3.30 -12.86
N ARG A 29 -0.01 2.46 -13.24
CA ARG A 29 -0.05 1.80 -14.54
C ARG A 29 -0.56 0.39 -14.37
N GLN A 30 -1.68 0.11 -14.99
CA GLN A 30 -2.29 -1.22 -14.96
C GLN A 30 -1.88 -2.03 -16.17
N VAL A 31 -1.60 -3.29 -15.93
CA VAL A 31 -1.26 -4.25 -16.98
C VAL A 31 -2.08 -5.50 -16.72
N ILE A 32 -2.75 -5.99 -17.76
CA ILE A 32 -3.51 -7.23 -17.64
C ILE A 32 -2.56 -8.36 -17.98
N SER A 33 -2.42 -9.29 -17.04
CA SER A 33 -1.57 -10.46 -17.22
C SER A 33 -2.43 -11.72 -17.16
N ARG A 34 -1.79 -12.85 -17.37
CA ARG A 34 -2.46 -14.14 -17.28
C ARG A 34 -3.07 -14.37 -15.89
N GLY A 35 -2.47 -13.84 -14.85
CA GLY A 35 -2.95 -13.96 -13.47
C GLY A 35 -3.89 -12.86 -13.01
N GLY A 36 -4.38 -11.99 -13.93
CA GLY A 36 -5.27 -10.89 -13.61
C GLY A 36 -4.62 -9.54 -13.75
N THR A 37 -5.24 -8.53 -13.17
CA THR A 37 -4.76 -7.15 -13.27
C THR A 37 -3.60 -6.90 -12.31
N ILE A 38 -2.53 -6.33 -12.82
CA ILE A 38 -1.37 -5.92 -12.05
C ILE A 38 -1.24 -4.41 -12.15
N THR A 39 -1.06 -3.76 -11.01
CA THR A 39 -0.93 -2.30 -10.94
C THR A 39 0.46 -1.92 -10.45
N ARG A 40 1.07 -0.98 -11.15
CA ARG A 40 2.36 -0.40 -10.75
C ARG A 40 2.12 0.93 -10.06
N TYR A 41 2.52 1.01 -8.80
CA TYR A 41 2.26 2.17 -7.95
C TYR A 41 3.47 3.10 -7.93
N GLY A 42 3.23 4.39 -8.19
CA GLY A 42 4.28 5.41 -8.13
C GLY A 42 5.48 5.14 -9.02
N GLY A 43 5.32 4.27 -10.03
CA GLY A 43 6.43 3.85 -10.87
C GLY A 43 7.42 2.92 -10.18
N LYS A 44 7.11 2.45 -8.97
CA LYS A 44 8.08 1.73 -8.14
C LYS A 44 7.69 0.28 -7.88
N TRP A 45 6.59 0.04 -7.21
CA TRP A 45 6.19 -1.30 -6.78
C TRP A 45 4.99 -1.79 -7.55
N THR A 46 4.97 -3.07 -7.89
CA THR A 46 3.93 -3.68 -8.70
C THR A 46 3.22 -4.77 -7.92
N TYR A 47 1.90 -4.68 -7.83
CA TYR A 47 1.09 -5.66 -7.09
C TYR A 47 -0.14 -6.08 -7.88
N SER A 48 -0.51 -7.35 -7.74
CA SER A 48 -1.82 -7.84 -8.17
C SER A 48 -2.88 -7.36 -7.18
N GLU A 49 -4.15 -7.55 -7.55
CA GLU A 49 -5.25 -7.19 -6.64
C GLU A 49 -5.23 -8.01 -5.37
N SER A 50 -4.87 -9.28 -5.45
CA SER A 50 -4.78 -10.13 -4.26
C SER A 50 -3.63 -9.72 -3.36
N GLU A 51 -2.53 -9.28 -3.92
CA GLU A 51 -1.41 -8.75 -3.14
C GLU A 51 -1.77 -7.43 -2.47
N LEU A 52 -2.50 -6.56 -3.17
CA LEU A 52 -2.99 -5.32 -2.58
C LEU A 52 -3.96 -5.61 -1.42
N ASP A 53 -4.86 -6.57 -1.61
CA ASP A 53 -5.77 -6.98 -0.55
C ASP A 53 -5.01 -7.49 0.67
N LEU A 54 -3.96 -8.28 0.45
CA LEU A 54 -3.11 -8.77 1.54
C LEU A 54 -2.41 -7.62 2.27
N LEU A 55 -1.87 -6.65 1.52
CA LEU A 55 -1.28 -5.45 2.12
C LEU A 55 -2.29 -4.72 3.00
N CYS A 56 -3.52 -4.56 2.52
CA CYS A 56 -4.58 -3.89 3.25
C CYS A 56 -4.98 -4.68 4.50
N ALA A 57 -5.08 -6.00 4.38
CA ALA A 57 -5.46 -6.86 5.51
C ALA A 57 -4.43 -6.78 6.64
N ILE A 58 -3.15 -6.85 6.30
CA ILE A 58 -2.07 -6.76 7.29
C ILE A 58 -2.05 -5.36 7.92
N THR A 59 -2.16 -4.32 7.09
CA THR A 59 -2.21 -2.94 7.60
C THR A 59 -3.36 -2.76 8.58
N ALA A 60 -4.55 -3.24 8.23
CA ALA A 60 -5.73 -3.11 9.09
C ALA A 60 -5.56 -3.88 10.38
N GLN A 61 -4.91 -5.03 10.36
CA GLN A 61 -4.67 -5.82 11.57
C GLN A 61 -3.67 -5.12 12.48
N GLU A 62 -2.71 -4.39 11.93
CA GLU A 62 -1.76 -3.63 12.73
C GLU A 62 -2.37 -2.36 13.30
N ALA A 63 -3.17 -1.63 12.50
CA ALA A 63 -3.85 -0.43 12.95
C ALA A 63 -4.96 -0.05 11.98
N CYS A 64 -6.19 0.07 12.46
CA CYS A 64 -7.31 0.47 11.60
C CYS A 64 -8.25 1.49 12.26
N SER A 65 -7.76 2.23 13.25
CA SER A 65 -8.61 3.20 13.95
C SER A 65 -8.87 4.48 13.14
N SER A 66 -8.02 4.78 12.16
CA SER A 66 -8.16 5.95 11.30
C SER A 66 -7.30 5.79 10.06
N TYR A 67 -7.52 6.68 9.09
CA TYR A 67 -6.66 6.80 7.91
C TYR A 67 -5.20 7.02 8.32
N ASN A 68 -4.94 7.96 9.23
CA ASN A 68 -3.58 8.27 9.66
C ASN A 68 -2.92 7.09 10.38
N ALA A 69 -3.68 6.36 11.18
CA ALA A 69 -3.16 5.16 11.85
C ALA A 69 -2.73 4.11 10.84
N ALA A 70 -3.57 3.84 9.85
CA ALA A 70 -3.26 2.88 8.78
C ALA A 70 -2.08 3.39 7.93
N LEU A 71 -2.07 4.67 7.57
CA LEU A 71 -0.99 5.26 6.79
C LEU A 71 0.36 5.14 7.52
N ALA A 72 0.37 5.29 8.84
CA ALA A 72 1.60 5.18 9.61
C ALA A 72 2.20 3.78 9.55
N VAL A 73 1.36 2.74 9.58
CA VAL A 73 1.83 1.35 9.48
C VAL A 73 2.46 1.08 8.11
N ILE A 74 1.75 1.39 7.04
CA ILE A 74 2.28 1.13 5.69
C ILE A 74 3.46 2.05 5.38
N THR A 75 3.49 3.28 5.94
CA THR A 75 4.64 4.17 5.84
C THR A 75 5.89 3.50 6.41
N CYS A 76 5.77 2.86 7.58
CA CYS A 76 6.90 2.14 8.18
C CYS A 76 7.45 1.07 7.24
N ALA A 77 6.58 0.25 6.66
CA ALA A 77 7.00 -0.80 5.72
C ALA A 77 7.65 -0.21 4.46
N ALA A 78 7.10 0.87 3.93
CA ALA A 78 7.66 1.54 2.75
C ALA A 78 9.03 2.15 3.06
N ASN A 79 9.18 2.79 4.22
CA ASN A 79 10.47 3.33 4.66
C ASN A 79 11.51 2.23 4.79
N ARG A 80 11.13 1.08 5.35
CA ARG A 80 12.03 -0.07 5.48
C ARG A 80 12.46 -0.61 4.13
N ALA A 81 11.54 -0.70 3.18
CA ALA A 81 11.83 -1.19 1.84
C ALA A 81 12.87 -0.30 1.12
N GLU A 82 12.89 0.98 1.46
CA GLU A 82 13.80 1.95 0.88
C GLU A 82 15.10 2.14 1.69
N SER A 83 15.16 1.56 2.89
CA SER A 83 16.31 1.70 3.78
C SER A 83 17.38 0.68 3.47
N LYS A 84 18.63 1.12 3.37
CA LYS A 84 19.75 0.20 3.16
C LYS A 84 19.80 -0.89 4.23
N ARG A 85 19.49 -0.54 5.46
CA ARG A 85 19.57 -1.45 6.60
C ARG A 85 18.51 -2.54 6.55
N TRP A 86 17.28 -2.16 6.15
CA TRP A 86 16.12 -3.04 6.25
C TRP A 86 15.76 -3.76 4.96
N ARG A 87 16.27 -3.30 3.82
CA ARG A 87 15.88 -3.88 2.52
C ARG A 87 16.28 -5.35 2.36
N ARG A 88 17.13 -5.85 3.24
CA ARG A 88 17.43 -7.28 3.27
C ARG A 88 16.21 -8.14 3.58
N ASN A 89 15.21 -7.55 4.25
CA ASN A 89 13.93 -8.24 4.53
C ASN A 89 12.95 -8.12 3.38
N GLY A 90 13.26 -7.30 2.39
CA GLY A 90 12.43 -7.11 1.21
C GLY A 90 12.59 -5.71 0.66
N THR A 91 12.51 -5.60 -0.67
CA THR A 91 12.66 -4.32 -1.37
C THR A 91 11.32 -3.68 -1.69
N ASP A 92 10.24 -4.19 -1.13
CA ASP A 92 8.90 -3.64 -1.27
C ASP A 92 8.12 -3.83 0.04
N PRO A 93 7.06 -3.04 0.26
CA PRO A 93 6.32 -3.10 1.52
C PRO A 93 5.71 -4.47 1.84
N LEU A 94 5.26 -5.21 0.84
CA LEU A 94 4.64 -6.52 1.11
C LEU A 94 5.67 -7.51 1.65
N ARG A 95 6.86 -7.55 1.05
CA ARG A 95 7.93 -8.41 1.57
C ARG A 95 8.38 -8.00 2.95
N GLN A 96 8.40 -6.70 3.23
CA GLN A 96 8.67 -6.22 4.59
C GLN A 96 7.62 -6.73 5.57
N TYR A 97 6.35 -6.68 5.20
CA TYR A 97 5.26 -7.20 6.05
C TYR A 97 5.40 -8.70 6.29
N MET A 98 5.83 -9.45 5.28
CA MET A 98 5.91 -10.91 5.37
C MET A 98 7.19 -11.41 6.04
N ALA A 99 8.14 -10.53 6.30
CA ALA A 99 9.41 -10.91 6.92
C ALA A 99 9.18 -11.48 8.33
N LYS A 100 9.85 -12.57 8.63
CA LYS A 100 9.67 -13.28 9.88
C LYS A 100 9.93 -12.38 11.09
N GLY A 101 8.98 -12.38 12.02
CA GLY A 101 9.12 -11.66 13.28
C GLY A 101 8.94 -10.15 13.21
N GLN A 102 8.53 -9.60 12.07
CA GLN A 102 8.50 -8.15 11.89
C GLN A 102 7.10 -7.54 12.03
N PHE A 103 6.11 -8.13 11.42
CA PHE A 103 4.73 -7.65 11.45
C PHE A 103 3.81 -8.81 11.80
N CYS A 104 2.54 -8.53 11.99
CA CYS A 104 1.58 -9.54 12.41
C CYS A 104 1.47 -10.74 11.47
N TYR A 105 1.86 -10.59 10.21
CA TYR A 105 1.76 -11.66 9.22
C TYR A 105 2.45 -12.95 9.68
N SER A 106 3.63 -12.85 10.28
CA SER A 106 4.39 -14.02 10.69
C SER A 106 4.19 -14.39 12.17
N ILE A 107 3.40 -13.62 12.90
CA ILE A 107 3.22 -13.79 14.35
C ILE A 107 1.97 -14.59 14.64
N ASP A 108 0.87 -14.27 13.97
CA ASP A 108 -0.39 -14.98 14.13
C ASP A 108 -1.14 -15.00 12.80
N ASN A 109 -2.39 -15.48 12.83
CA ASN A 109 -3.19 -15.59 11.61
C ASN A 109 -4.40 -14.67 11.61
N HIS A 110 -4.47 -13.70 12.52
CA HIS A 110 -5.64 -12.85 12.66
C HIS A 110 -5.88 -11.97 11.44
N TRP A 111 -4.83 -11.60 10.70
CA TRP A 111 -4.96 -10.82 9.48
C TRP A 111 -5.80 -11.54 8.40
N ARG A 112 -5.89 -12.88 8.46
CA ARG A 112 -6.63 -13.65 7.45
C ARG A 112 -8.11 -13.30 7.41
N ARG A 113 -8.70 -12.95 8.54
CA ARG A 113 -10.12 -12.57 8.61
C ARG A 113 -10.38 -11.21 7.96
N ARG A 114 -9.35 -10.47 7.64
CA ARG A 114 -9.46 -9.18 6.97
C ARG A 114 -9.26 -9.25 5.46
N LEU A 115 -8.96 -10.43 4.93
CA LEU A 115 -8.84 -10.62 3.48
C LEU A 115 -10.19 -10.39 2.79
N ASN A 116 -10.14 -10.20 1.47
CA ASN A 116 -11.31 -9.98 0.62
C ASN A 116 -12.06 -8.70 0.97
N GLY A 117 -11.30 -7.64 1.25
CA GLY A 117 -11.87 -6.32 1.48
C GLY A 117 -12.47 -6.11 2.85
N ASN A 118 -12.22 -7.00 3.80
CA ASN A 118 -12.83 -6.92 5.13
C ASN A 118 -12.05 -5.94 6.03
N TYR A 119 -12.02 -4.69 5.62
CA TYR A 119 -11.38 -3.57 6.33
C TYR A 119 -12.03 -2.26 5.88
N PRO A 120 -11.91 -1.20 6.69
CA PRO A 120 -12.46 0.10 6.29
C PRO A 120 -11.83 0.60 4.99
N SER A 121 -12.62 1.32 4.18
CA SER A 121 -12.16 1.84 2.90
C SER A 121 -10.96 2.79 3.05
N TYR A 122 -10.87 3.51 4.17
CA TYR A 122 -9.74 4.41 4.40
C TYR A 122 -8.41 3.65 4.58
N VAL A 123 -8.44 2.38 4.96
CA VAL A 123 -7.23 1.55 5.02
C VAL A 123 -6.69 1.33 3.61
N LYS A 124 -7.56 0.95 2.68
CA LYS A 124 -7.16 0.76 1.29
C LYS A 124 -6.63 2.06 0.69
N GLN A 125 -7.30 3.17 0.98
CA GLN A 125 -6.84 4.48 0.51
C GLN A 125 -5.46 4.81 1.05
N ALA A 126 -5.22 4.57 2.34
CA ALA A 126 -3.92 4.82 2.96
C ALA A 126 -2.81 3.97 2.33
N VAL A 127 -3.10 2.69 2.08
CA VAL A 127 -2.14 1.78 1.44
C VAL A 127 -1.79 2.28 0.04
N ILE A 128 -2.81 2.59 -0.78
CA ILE A 128 -2.58 3.07 -2.14
C ILE A 128 -1.79 4.38 -2.13
N ASP A 129 -2.16 5.32 -1.25
CA ASP A 129 -1.46 6.59 -1.13
C ASP A 129 0.01 6.39 -0.77
N ALA A 130 0.30 5.50 0.16
CA ALA A 130 1.68 5.19 0.55
C ALA A 130 2.46 4.56 -0.58
N LEU A 131 1.86 3.63 -1.33
CA LEU A 131 2.50 3.01 -2.49
C LEU A 131 2.82 4.05 -3.57
N ASN A 132 2.03 5.11 -3.65
CA ASN A 132 2.26 6.22 -4.56
C ASN A 132 3.18 7.31 -3.99
N GLY A 133 3.76 7.07 -2.83
CA GLY A 133 4.79 7.95 -2.28
C GLY A 133 4.42 8.74 -1.04
N LYS A 134 3.17 8.65 -0.58
CA LYS A 134 2.76 9.40 0.61
C LYS A 134 3.35 8.78 1.87
N ARG A 135 3.81 9.63 2.78
CA ARG A 135 4.39 9.24 4.08
C ARG A 135 3.91 10.19 5.14
N ASN A 136 3.61 9.69 6.33
CA ASN A 136 3.28 10.57 7.44
C ASN A 136 4.33 10.53 8.55
N HIS A 137 5.44 9.82 8.35
CA HIS A 137 6.59 9.86 9.25
C HIS A 137 7.83 9.27 8.54
N ASN A 138 8.99 9.37 9.20
CA ASN A 138 10.27 8.86 8.68
C ASN A 138 10.81 7.69 9.48
N TYR A 139 9.99 7.09 10.33
CA TYR A 139 10.47 6.06 11.25
C TYR A 139 10.49 4.69 10.62
N LEU A 140 11.32 3.83 11.16
CA LEU A 140 11.54 2.47 10.65
C LEU A 140 10.98 1.39 11.57
N SER A 141 10.50 1.75 12.75
CA SER A 141 10.00 0.79 13.72
C SER A 141 8.81 1.34 14.46
N PHE A 142 7.98 0.44 15.00
CA PHE A 142 6.93 0.85 15.92
C PHE A 142 6.59 -0.28 16.88
N ARG A 143 5.96 0.09 18.00
CA ARG A 143 5.41 -0.82 18.99
C ARG A 143 4.11 -0.22 19.51
N SER A 144 3.30 -1.06 20.13
CA SER A 144 2.09 -0.60 20.80
C SER A 144 2.45 0.43 21.88
N ALA A 145 1.51 1.32 22.17
CA ALA A 145 1.70 2.33 23.21
C ALA A 145 2.07 1.66 24.54
N GLY A 146 3.02 2.25 25.24
CA GLY A 146 3.50 1.73 26.51
C GLY A 146 4.73 0.83 26.42
N TYR A 147 5.15 0.45 25.21
CA TYR A 147 6.28 -0.45 25.02
C TYR A 147 7.50 0.22 24.36
N ALA A 148 7.41 1.50 24.06
CA ALA A 148 8.52 2.23 23.46
C ALA A 148 8.34 3.72 23.67
N THR A 149 9.41 4.47 23.48
CA THR A 149 9.39 5.94 23.47
C THR A 149 9.52 6.42 22.04
N GLY A 150 8.67 7.36 21.65
CA GLY A 150 8.66 7.88 20.28
C GLY A 150 7.42 8.70 20.01
N VAL A 151 6.99 8.73 18.76
CA VAL A 151 5.84 9.50 18.31
C VAL A 151 4.61 8.60 18.24
N ASN A 152 3.54 9.00 18.93
CA ASN A 152 2.28 8.25 18.91
C ASN A 152 1.47 8.63 17.67
N ILE A 153 1.16 7.65 16.84
CA ILE A 153 0.24 7.83 15.70
C ILE A 153 -0.76 6.69 15.78
N GLY A 154 -2.00 7.02 16.09
CA GLY A 154 -3.08 6.04 16.12
C GLY A 154 -2.92 4.92 17.15
N GLY A 155 -2.18 5.16 18.23
CA GLY A 155 -1.99 4.19 19.30
C GLY A 155 -0.71 3.36 19.18
N ASN A 156 0.04 3.52 18.12
CA ASN A 156 1.36 2.92 17.97
C ASN A 156 2.44 3.99 18.15
N ILE A 157 3.54 3.61 18.76
CA ILE A 157 4.68 4.50 19.00
C ILE A 157 5.73 4.21 17.94
N TYR A 158 6.05 5.21 17.13
CA TYR A 158 7.01 5.11 16.05
C TYR A 158 8.37 5.68 16.45
N PHE A 159 9.43 5.00 16.08
CA PHE A 159 10.79 5.35 16.49
C PHE A 159 11.81 4.75 15.53
N ASN A 160 13.06 5.19 15.65
CA ASN A 160 14.18 4.55 14.98
C ASN A 160 15.00 3.80 16.02
N ALA A 161 15.09 2.49 15.85
CA ALA A 161 15.96 1.67 16.70
C ALA A 161 17.41 1.94 16.33
N MET A 162 18.25 2.03 17.33
CA MET A 162 19.68 2.28 17.18
C MET A 162 20.42 1.04 16.68
#